data_7fdd2f3be9df2324706a4809ec82d5e1
#
_entry.id   7fdd2f3be9df2324706a4809ec82d5e1
#
_cell.length_a   1.000
_cell.length_b   1.000
_cell.length_c   1.000
_cell.angle_alpha   90.00
_cell.angle_beta   90.00
_cell.angle_gamma   90.00
#
_symmetry.space_group_name_H-M   'P 1'
#
loop_
_entity.id
_entity.type
_entity.pdbx_description
1 polymer ?
#
loop_
_entity_poly.entity_id
_entity_poly.type
_entity_poly.pdbx_seq_one_letter_code
_entity_poly.pdbx_strand_id
1 'polypeptide(L)'
;PRCLRKNEPAFEPVRKSYEEIRNVFGGDSFRENYYDGEAVTDDITRQLFIKSALLRILAVLSANNLFEVTEKNHDHRIETIKTTLTYIQENYKEKIYIRDLAGLIGMNEQYFCRFFKKVIGRSPMEYVNEYRIKKAIHYLKESDLTVTEICLECGYNNLGNFLREFRKYTSTTPLQYRRHSLKETQ
;
A
#
# COMPACT_ATOMS: atom_id res chain seq x y z
N PRO A 1 -16.25 -17.19 4.20
CA PRO A 1 -15.37 -17.36 3.03
C PRO A 1 -15.37 -18.82 2.63
N ARG A 2 -15.78 -19.12 1.39
CA ARG A 2 -15.76 -20.46 0.84
C ARG A 2 -14.33 -20.79 0.43
N CYS A 3 -13.78 -21.91 0.94
CA CYS A 3 -12.49 -22.41 0.51
C CYS A 3 -12.68 -23.37 -0.69
N LEU A 4 -11.83 -23.27 -1.70
CA LEU A 4 -11.77 -24.21 -2.80
C LEU A 4 -11.35 -25.60 -2.29
N ARG A 5 -12.12 -26.64 -2.65
CA ARG A 5 -11.80 -28.02 -2.31
C ARG A 5 -11.00 -28.67 -3.45
N LYS A 6 -10.15 -29.64 -3.12
CA LYS A 6 -9.28 -30.34 -4.10
C LYS A 6 -10.03 -31.02 -5.25
N ASN A 7 -11.30 -31.38 -5.04
CA ASN A 7 -12.16 -32.00 -6.04
C ASN A 7 -12.93 -31.02 -6.93
N GLU A 8 -12.79 -29.71 -6.70
CA GLU A 8 -13.46 -28.69 -7.53
C GLU A 8 -12.65 -28.41 -8.81
N PRO A 9 -13.30 -28.24 -9.98
CA PRO A 9 -12.62 -28.00 -11.26
C PRO A 9 -11.67 -26.80 -11.27
N ALA A 10 -11.99 -25.77 -10.45
CA ALA A 10 -11.19 -24.58 -10.33
C ALA A 10 -9.92 -24.76 -9.48
N PHE A 11 -9.80 -25.84 -8.69
CA PHE A 11 -8.71 -26.00 -7.72
C PHE A 11 -7.33 -26.08 -8.39
N GLU A 12 -7.15 -27.01 -9.33
CA GLU A 12 -5.84 -27.23 -9.96
C GLU A 12 -5.36 -26.02 -10.79
N PRO A 13 -6.20 -25.36 -11.63
CA PRO A 13 -5.79 -24.15 -12.33
C PRO A 13 -5.39 -23.00 -11.40
N VAL A 14 -6.12 -22.81 -10.31
CA VAL A 14 -5.80 -21.77 -9.31
C VAL A 14 -4.49 -22.12 -8.58
N ARG A 15 -4.31 -23.38 -8.17
CA ARG A 15 -3.09 -23.86 -7.52
C ARG A 15 -1.86 -23.63 -8.40
N LYS A 16 -1.95 -24.01 -9.67
CA LYS A 16 -0.86 -23.82 -10.64
C LYS A 16 -0.47 -22.35 -10.79
N SER A 17 -1.45 -21.47 -10.95
CA SER A 17 -1.19 -20.01 -11.04
C SER A 17 -0.61 -19.44 -9.76
N TYR A 18 -1.01 -19.93 -8.59
CA TYR A 18 -0.42 -19.56 -7.30
C TYR A 18 1.05 -20.01 -7.19
N GLU A 19 1.37 -21.25 -7.59
CA GLU A 19 2.73 -21.77 -7.59
C GLU A 19 3.66 -20.98 -8.54
N GLU A 20 3.13 -20.56 -9.71
CA GLU A 20 3.86 -19.67 -10.63
C GLU A 20 4.20 -18.33 -9.96
N ILE A 21 3.24 -17.69 -9.27
CA ILE A 21 3.49 -16.47 -8.51
C ILE A 21 4.55 -16.70 -7.43
N ARG A 22 4.41 -17.76 -6.65
CA ARG A 22 5.34 -18.11 -5.58
C ARG A 22 6.77 -18.34 -6.08
N ASN A 23 6.93 -18.98 -7.24
CA ASN A 23 8.25 -19.21 -7.83
C ASN A 23 8.92 -17.92 -8.32
N VAL A 24 8.13 -16.94 -8.81
CA VAL A 24 8.65 -15.62 -9.20
C VAL A 24 9.22 -14.84 -8.01
N PHE A 25 8.69 -15.07 -6.81
CA PHE A 25 9.15 -14.42 -5.56
C PHE A 25 10.25 -15.19 -4.82
N GLY A 26 10.75 -16.33 -5.34
CA GLY A 26 11.87 -17.04 -4.72
C GLY A 26 11.52 -17.91 -3.51
N GLY A 27 10.30 -18.43 -3.41
CA GLY A 27 9.91 -19.39 -2.38
C GLY A 27 9.78 -18.80 -0.97
N ASP A 28 10.38 -19.45 0.07
CA ASP A 28 10.20 -19.07 1.47
C ASP A 28 10.86 -17.73 1.89
N SER A 29 11.71 -17.14 1.06
CA SER A 29 12.33 -15.83 1.28
C SER A 29 11.33 -14.65 1.22
N PHE A 30 10.09 -14.89 0.87
CA PHE A 30 9.05 -13.85 0.74
C PHE A 30 8.74 -13.11 2.06
N ARG A 31 8.97 -13.76 3.21
CA ARG A 31 8.64 -13.17 4.53
C ARG A 31 9.66 -12.12 5.00
N GLU A 32 10.91 -12.21 4.59
CA GLU A 32 11.97 -11.32 5.04
C GLU A 32 12.11 -10.04 4.20
N ASN A 33 11.81 -10.09 2.90
CA ASN A 33 12.07 -8.99 1.97
C ASN A 33 10.85 -8.09 1.67
N TYR A 34 9.71 -8.31 2.30
CA TYR A 34 8.51 -7.50 2.04
C TYR A 34 8.62 -6.03 2.52
N TYR A 35 9.58 -5.75 3.39
CA TYR A 35 9.84 -4.40 3.93
C TYR A 35 10.94 -3.62 3.20
N ASP A 36 11.78 -4.29 2.40
CA ASP A 36 12.73 -3.63 1.51
C ASP A 36 12.01 -3.31 0.18
N GLY A 37 11.38 -2.14 0.13
CA GLY A 37 10.52 -1.69 -0.98
C GLY A 37 11.23 -1.50 -2.32
N GLU A 38 12.48 -1.87 -2.48
CA GLU A 38 13.28 -1.67 -3.70
C GLU A 38 13.38 -2.89 -4.62
N ALA A 39 13.15 -4.10 -4.12
CA ALA A 39 13.40 -5.32 -4.91
C ALA A 39 12.26 -5.73 -5.87
N VAL A 40 11.10 -5.10 -5.84
CA VAL A 40 9.89 -5.61 -6.56
C VAL A 40 9.45 -4.72 -7.73
N THR A 41 9.94 -3.49 -7.86
CA THR A 41 9.35 -2.50 -8.78
C THR A 41 10.01 -2.39 -10.15
N ASP A 42 11.24 -2.82 -10.34
CA ASP A 42 11.99 -2.50 -11.56
C ASP A 42 11.97 -3.58 -12.64
N ASP A 43 11.51 -4.80 -12.37
CA ASP A 43 11.37 -5.83 -13.39
C ASP A 43 9.96 -5.89 -13.98
N ILE A 44 9.74 -5.20 -15.09
CA ILE A 44 8.49 -5.20 -15.87
C ILE A 44 8.05 -6.64 -16.18
N THR A 45 8.99 -7.52 -16.48
CA THR A 45 8.72 -8.93 -16.76
C THR A 45 8.08 -9.64 -15.56
N ARG A 46 8.63 -9.45 -14.36
CA ARG A 46 8.04 -9.97 -13.10
C ARG A 46 6.63 -9.45 -12.87
N GLN A 47 6.43 -8.15 -13.03
CA GLN A 47 5.11 -7.55 -12.86
C GLN A 47 4.10 -8.10 -13.86
N LEU A 48 4.48 -8.30 -15.12
CA LEU A 48 3.62 -8.89 -16.14
C LEU A 48 3.29 -10.35 -15.83
N PHE A 49 4.25 -11.15 -15.36
CA PHE A 49 4.02 -12.53 -14.92
C PHE A 49 3.01 -12.61 -13.80
N ILE A 50 3.16 -11.80 -12.75
CA ILE A 50 2.25 -11.74 -11.61
C ILE A 50 0.86 -11.33 -12.07
N LYS A 51 0.74 -10.26 -12.87
CA LYS A 51 -0.55 -9.79 -13.40
C LYS A 51 -1.22 -10.87 -14.25
N SER A 52 -0.49 -11.57 -15.11
CA SER A 52 -1.04 -12.64 -15.95
C SER A 52 -1.55 -13.81 -15.12
N ALA A 53 -0.81 -14.22 -14.08
CA ALA A 53 -1.22 -15.30 -13.19
C ALA A 53 -2.47 -14.92 -12.37
N LEU A 54 -2.53 -13.67 -11.87
CA LEU A 54 -3.71 -13.14 -11.18
C LEU A 54 -4.93 -13.09 -12.09
N LEU A 55 -4.78 -12.63 -13.33
CA LEU A 55 -5.88 -12.62 -14.32
C LEU A 55 -6.38 -14.02 -14.64
N ARG A 56 -5.50 -15.02 -14.74
CA ARG A 56 -5.89 -16.43 -14.91
C ARG A 56 -6.68 -16.95 -13.71
N ILE A 57 -6.26 -16.65 -12.49
CA ILE A 57 -7.01 -17.01 -11.28
C ILE A 57 -8.40 -16.39 -11.34
N LEU A 58 -8.50 -15.09 -11.64
CA LEU A 58 -9.78 -14.40 -11.76
C LEU A 58 -10.67 -15.01 -12.84
N ALA A 59 -10.12 -15.33 -14.02
CA ALA A 59 -10.86 -15.98 -15.11
C ALA A 59 -11.41 -17.34 -14.70
N VAL A 60 -10.60 -18.19 -14.04
CA VAL A 60 -11.02 -19.51 -13.56
C VAL A 60 -12.12 -19.40 -12.52
N LEU A 61 -11.99 -18.49 -11.56
CA LEU A 61 -12.99 -18.25 -10.53
C LEU A 61 -14.30 -17.75 -11.13
N SER A 62 -14.23 -16.84 -12.12
CA SER A 62 -15.39 -16.33 -12.85
C SER A 62 -16.10 -17.43 -13.64
N ALA A 63 -15.36 -18.22 -14.42
CA ALA A 63 -15.91 -19.30 -15.24
C ALA A 63 -16.61 -20.41 -14.41
N ASN A 64 -16.25 -20.55 -13.14
CA ASN A 64 -16.87 -21.52 -12.22
C ASN A 64 -17.91 -20.87 -11.28
N ASN A 65 -18.36 -19.64 -11.53
CA ASN A 65 -19.32 -18.90 -10.71
C ASN A 65 -18.92 -18.85 -9.21
N LEU A 66 -17.61 -18.75 -8.94
CA LEU A 66 -17.07 -18.69 -7.57
C LEU A 66 -16.94 -17.25 -7.05
N PHE A 67 -17.29 -16.27 -7.88
CA PHE A 67 -17.50 -14.90 -7.47
C PHE A 67 -18.97 -14.68 -7.10
N GLU A 68 -19.24 -14.45 -5.84
CA GLU A 68 -20.47 -13.76 -5.45
C GLU A 68 -20.23 -12.25 -5.70
N VAL A 69 -20.66 -11.76 -6.85
CA VAL A 69 -20.67 -10.32 -7.13
C VAL A 69 -21.82 -9.72 -6.33
N THR A 70 -21.53 -9.32 -5.11
CA THR A 70 -22.42 -8.43 -4.33
C THR A 70 -22.28 -7.01 -4.90
N GLU A 71 -22.83 -6.81 -6.10
CA GLU A 71 -22.61 -5.62 -6.95
C GLU A 71 -22.89 -4.28 -6.25
N LYS A 72 -23.87 -4.19 -5.38
CA LYS A 72 -24.28 -2.88 -4.82
C LYS A 72 -23.44 -2.37 -3.63
N ASN A 73 -22.88 -3.24 -2.82
CA ASN A 73 -22.11 -2.81 -1.63
C ASN A 73 -20.60 -2.73 -1.87
N HIS A 74 -20.09 -3.39 -2.90
CA HIS A 74 -18.67 -3.41 -3.19
C HIS A 74 -18.23 -2.13 -3.90
N ASP A 75 -19.00 -1.68 -4.90
CA ASP A 75 -18.71 -0.46 -5.67
C ASP A 75 -18.71 0.78 -4.77
N HIS A 76 -19.70 0.88 -3.89
CA HIS A 76 -19.77 2.00 -2.94
C HIS A 76 -18.60 2.03 -1.96
N ARG A 77 -18.13 0.87 -1.47
CA ARG A 77 -16.96 0.80 -0.58
C ARG A 77 -15.67 1.18 -1.29
N ILE A 78 -15.49 0.74 -2.53
CA ILE A 78 -14.32 1.08 -3.35
C ILE A 78 -14.31 2.58 -3.61
N GLU A 79 -15.44 3.15 -4.03
CA GLU A 79 -15.57 4.58 -4.29
C GLU A 79 -15.32 5.43 -3.04
N THR A 80 -15.87 5.00 -1.90
CA THR A 80 -15.65 5.62 -0.59
C THR A 80 -14.17 5.67 -0.22
N ILE A 81 -13.46 4.55 -0.36
CA ILE A 81 -12.02 4.49 -0.06
C ILE A 81 -11.24 5.32 -1.07
N LYS A 82 -11.53 5.23 -2.36
CA LYS A 82 -10.87 6.00 -3.41
C LYS A 82 -10.96 7.50 -3.15
N THR A 83 -12.15 8.02 -2.84
CA THR A 83 -12.37 9.42 -2.46
C THR A 83 -11.49 9.84 -1.29
N THR A 84 -11.44 9.01 -0.23
CA THR A 84 -10.61 9.29 0.95
C THR A 84 -9.11 9.30 0.61
N LEU A 85 -8.65 8.32 -0.18
CA LEU A 85 -7.24 8.22 -0.56
C LEU A 85 -6.82 9.38 -1.47
N THR A 86 -7.67 9.77 -2.42
CA THR A 86 -7.44 10.94 -3.29
C THR A 86 -7.31 12.21 -2.45
N TYR A 87 -8.24 12.45 -1.52
CA TYR A 87 -8.16 13.59 -0.62
C TYR A 87 -6.85 13.63 0.18
N ILE A 88 -6.42 12.48 0.74
CA ILE A 88 -5.14 12.40 1.47
C ILE A 88 -3.96 12.73 0.55
N GLN A 89 -3.96 12.22 -0.69
CA GLN A 89 -2.90 12.47 -1.66
C GLN A 89 -2.79 13.94 -2.09
N GLU A 90 -3.92 14.62 -2.20
CA GLU A 90 -3.97 16.03 -2.58
C GLU A 90 -3.64 16.98 -1.41
N ASN A 91 -3.98 16.56 -0.17
CA ASN A 91 -3.91 17.43 1.00
C ASN A 91 -2.88 16.98 2.06
N TYR A 92 -1.97 16.03 1.74
CA TYR A 92 -1.04 15.48 2.74
C TYR A 92 -0.12 16.52 3.40
N LYS A 93 0.15 17.62 2.74
CA LYS A 93 0.97 18.72 3.28
C LYS A 93 0.25 19.49 4.39
N GLU A 94 -1.08 19.50 4.35
CA GLU A 94 -1.93 20.22 5.27
C GLU A 94 -2.28 19.39 6.51
N LYS A 95 -2.84 20.04 7.52
CA LYS A 95 -3.32 19.36 8.71
C LYS A 95 -4.61 18.62 8.42
N ILE A 96 -4.55 17.28 8.36
CA ILE A 96 -5.69 16.41 8.12
C ILE A 96 -6.29 15.95 9.45
N TYR A 97 -7.61 16.10 9.60
CA TYR A 97 -8.36 15.59 10.75
C TYR A 97 -9.25 14.43 10.35
N ILE A 98 -9.46 13.50 11.27
CA ILE A 98 -10.33 12.33 11.04
C ILE A 98 -11.76 12.77 10.69
N ARG A 99 -12.27 13.82 11.34
CA ARG A 99 -13.61 14.40 11.07
C ARG A 99 -13.77 14.82 9.61
N ASP A 100 -12.72 15.40 9.00
CA ASP A 100 -12.77 15.90 7.63
C ASP A 100 -12.85 14.71 6.66
N LEU A 101 -12.03 13.68 6.87
CA LEU A 101 -12.07 12.43 6.12
C LEU A 101 -13.42 11.69 6.25
N ALA A 102 -13.96 11.63 7.46
CA ALA A 102 -15.25 11.01 7.71
C ALA A 102 -16.41 11.82 7.08
N GLY A 103 -16.30 13.16 7.14
CA GLY A 103 -17.29 14.07 6.54
C GLY A 103 -17.38 13.95 5.03
N LEU A 104 -16.25 13.73 4.32
CA LEU A 104 -16.21 13.54 2.86
C LEU A 104 -17.14 12.41 2.38
N ILE A 105 -17.34 11.41 3.21
CA ILE A 105 -18.10 10.19 2.85
C ILE A 105 -19.36 10.02 3.70
N GLY A 106 -19.77 11.07 4.43
CA GLY A 106 -20.99 11.06 5.24
C GLY A 106 -20.98 10.06 6.40
N MET A 107 -19.81 9.72 6.94
CA MET A 107 -19.67 8.79 8.07
C MET A 107 -19.31 9.51 9.36
N ASN A 108 -19.71 8.95 10.50
CA ASN A 108 -19.15 9.41 11.78
C ASN A 108 -17.70 8.90 11.93
N GLU A 109 -16.88 9.60 12.70
CA GLU A 109 -15.44 9.36 12.84
C GLU A 109 -15.13 7.93 13.33
N GLN A 110 -15.86 7.41 14.29
CA GLN A 110 -15.62 6.08 14.86
C GLN A 110 -15.91 4.96 13.84
N TYR A 111 -17.01 5.09 13.10
CA TYR A 111 -17.36 4.13 12.06
C TYR A 111 -16.36 4.20 10.92
N PHE A 112 -15.99 5.40 10.47
CA PHE A 112 -14.96 5.63 9.45
C PHE A 112 -13.63 4.98 9.83
N CYS A 113 -13.11 5.22 11.04
CA CYS A 113 -11.85 4.61 11.48
C CYS A 113 -11.88 3.08 11.43
N ARG A 114 -12.97 2.47 11.88
CA ARG A 114 -13.14 1.01 11.83
C ARG A 114 -13.26 0.50 10.40
N PHE A 115 -14.06 1.18 9.57
CA PHE A 115 -14.24 0.87 8.16
C PHE A 115 -12.92 0.96 7.40
N PHE A 116 -12.20 2.09 7.52
CA PHE A 116 -10.92 2.33 6.86
C PHE A 116 -9.89 1.28 7.27
N LYS A 117 -9.75 1.01 8.58
CA LYS A 117 -8.84 -0.02 9.09
C LYS A 117 -9.18 -1.42 8.58
N LYS A 118 -10.47 -1.74 8.46
CA LYS A 118 -10.93 -3.04 7.93
C LYS A 118 -10.56 -3.20 6.45
N VAL A 119 -10.62 -2.12 5.64
CA VAL A 119 -10.38 -2.18 4.20
C VAL A 119 -8.89 -2.02 3.87
N ILE A 120 -8.21 -1.08 4.52
CA ILE A 120 -6.80 -0.72 4.22
C ILE A 120 -5.80 -1.47 5.11
N GLY A 121 -6.27 -2.08 6.21
CA GLY A 121 -5.41 -2.80 7.16
C GLY A 121 -4.75 -1.92 8.23
N ARG A 122 -4.89 -0.60 8.15
CA ARG A 122 -4.30 0.39 9.08
C ARG A 122 -5.25 1.56 9.32
N SER A 123 -5.02 2.32 10.39
CA SER A 123 -5.83 3.50 10.68
C SER A 123 -5.60 4.62 9.65
N PRO A 124 -6.57 5.57 9.50
CA PRO A 124 -6.42 6.69 8.58
C PRO A 124 -5.15 7.53 8.84
N MET A 125 -4.83 7.81 10.09
CA MET A 125 -3.66 8.63 10.43
C MET A 125 -2.33 7.88 10.23
N GLU A 126 -2.31 6.55 10.43
CA GLU A 126 -1.15 5.73 10.06
C GLU A 126 -0.92 5.76 8.54
N TYR A 127 -1.99 5.71 7.75
CA TYR A 127 -1.89 5.83 6.30
C TYR A 127 -1.38 7.21 5.86
N VAL A 128 -1.89 8.30 6.45
CA VAL A 128 -1.40 9.67 6.19
C VAL A 128 0.10 9.77 6.49
N ASN A 129 0.54 9.28 7.66
CA ASN A 129 1.95 9.31 8.04
C ASN A 129 2.81 8.51 7.08
N GLU A 130 2.39 7.29 6.71
CA GLU A 130 3.11 6.48 5.73
C GLU A 130 3.23 7.20 4.38
N TYR A 131 2.16 7.81 3.89
CA TYR A 131 2.17 8.56 2.64
C TYR A 131 3.15 9.74 2.69
N ARG A 132 3.17 10.50 3.81
CA ARG A 132 4.12 11.57 4.06
C ARG A 132 5.57 11.08 4.06
N ILE A 133 5.83 9.94 4.70
CA ILE A 133 7.19 9.35 4.73
C ILE A 133 7.61 8.88 3.34
N LYS A 134 6.71 8.29 2.54
CA LYS A 134 7.00 7.96 1.13
C LYS A 134 7.39 9.19 0.31
N LYS A 135 6.70 10.32 0.52
CA LYS A 135 7.09 11.60 -0.11
C LYS A 135 8.43 12.12 0.40
N ALA A 136 8.71 11.98 1.70
CA ALA A 136 10.01 12.35 2.27
C ALA A 136 11.16 11.53 1.68
N ILE A 137 10.97 10.23 1.48
CA ILE A 137 11.93 9.36 0.83
C ILE A 137 12.22 9.83 -0.61
N HIS A 138 11.17 10.18 -1.35
CA HIS A 138 11.33 10.74 -2.70
C HIS A 138 12.14 12.05 -2.68
N TYR A 139 11.82 13.00 -1.80
CA TYR A 139 12.61 14.24 -1.66
C TYR A 139 14.06 13.97 -1.24
N LEU A 140 14.32 12.99 -0.37
CA LEU A 140 15.68 12.64 0.05
C LEU A 140 16.54 12.12 -1.11
N LYS A 141 15.92 11.46 -2.10
CA LYS A 141 16.59 10.91 -3.29
C LYS A 141 16.73 11.95 -4.41
N GLU A 142 15.70 12.75 -4.64
CA GLU A 142 15.55 13.56 -5.85
C GLU A 142 15.80 15.07 -5.64
N SER A 143 16.14 15.50 -4.42
CA SER A 143 16.34 16.92 -4.14
C SER A 143 17.45 17.18 -3.13
N ASP A 144 18.01 18.40 -3.19
CA ASP A 144 19.01 18.91 -2.24
C ASP A 144 18.41 19.54 -0.99
N LEU A 145 17.09 19.41 -0.80
CA LEU A 145 16.41 19.98 0.37
C LEU A 145 17.00 19.41 1.66
N THR A 146 17.15 20.28 2.66
CA THR A 146 17.55 19.87 4.00
C THR A 146 16.48 18.99 4.65
N VAL A 147 16.85 18.18 5.64
CA VAL A 147 15.90 17.33 6.39
C VAL A 147 14.78 18.17 7.02
N THR A 148 15.08 19.40 7.44
CA THR A 148 14.09 20.33 8.01
C THR A 148 13.09 20.81 6.96
N GLU A 149 13.56 21.17 5.77
CA GLU A 149 12.69 21.56 4.66
C GLU A 149 11.81 20.40 4.22
N ILE A 150 12.37 19.18 4.08
CA ILE A 150 11.61 17.98 3.77
C ILE A 150 10.54 17.70 4.83
N CYS A 151 10.86 17.88 6.11
CA CYS A 151 9.89 17.75 7.19
C CYS A 151 8.66 18.65 6.96
N LEU A 152 8.89 19.93 6.64
CA LEU A 152 7.84 20.91 6.37
C LEU A 152 7.07 20.58 5.08
N GLU A 153 7.77 20.26 3.99
CA GLU A 153 7.19 19.90 2.71
C GLU A 153 6.31 18.63 2.77
N CYS A 154 6.59 17.77 3.74
CA CYS A 154 5.77 16.58 4.00
C CYS A 154 4.63 16.81 5.00
N GLY A 155 4.37 18.06 5.43
CA GLY A 155 3.26 18.41 6.30
C GLY A 155 3.50 18.08 7.78
N TYR A 156 4.77 18.00 8.21
CA TYR A 156 5.12 17.89 9.63
C TYR A 156 5.51 19.23 10.20
N ASN A 157 4.82 19.67 11.24
CA ASN A 157 5.13 20.93 11.94
C ASN A 157 6.20 20.76 13.03
N ASN A 158 6.66 19.54 13.28
CA ASN A 158 7.64 19.23 14.32
C ASN A 158 8.63 18.19 13.82
N LEU A 159 9.90 18.57 13.80
CA LEU A 159 10.99 17.72 13.34
C LEU A 159 11.12 16.42 14.16
N GLY A 160 10.92 16.49 15.48
CA GLY A 160 10.99 15.30 16.33
C GLY A 160 9.93 14.27 15.99
N ASN A 161 8.70 14.69 15.69
CA ASN A 161 7.64 13.80 15.22
C ASN A 161 8.00 13.19 13.86
N PHE A 162 8.50 14.01 12.93
CA PHE A 162 8.96 13.55 11.63
C PHE A 162 10.04 12.46 11.75
N LEU A 163 11.10 12.72 12.52
CA LEU A 163 12.21 11.78 12.72
C LEU A 163 11.75 10.46 13.35
N ARG A 164 10.80 10.52 14.30
CA ARG A 164 10.21 9.33 14.93
C ARG A 164 9.42 8.50 13.91
N GLU A 165 8.52 9.14 13.15
CA GLU A 165 7.72 8.45 12.13
C GLU A 165 8.63 7.93 11.00
N PHE A 166 9.62 8.70 10.55
CA PHE A 166 10.56 8.26 9.53
C PHE A 166 11.31 7.00 9.97
N ARG A 167 11.86 6.99 11.20
CA ARG A 167 12.57 5.82 11.75
C ARG A 167 11.64 4.62 11.91
N LYS A 168 10.37 4.83 12.27
CA LYS A 168 9.37 3.77 12.39
C LYS A 168 9.13 3.04 11.06
N TYR A 169 9.15 3.77 9.93
CA TYR A 169 8.87 3.20 8.61
C TYR A 169 10.12 2.72 7.86
N THR A 170 11.29 3.28 8.13
CA THR A 170 12.52 2.99 7.38
C THR A 170 13.61 2.34 8.21
N SER A 171 13.42 2.21 9.53
CA SER A 171 14.41 1.74 10.51
C SER A 171 15.70 2.57 10.58
N THR A 172 15.78 3.66 9.83
CA THR A 172 16.96 4.54 9.73
C THR A 172 16.61 6.00 9.96
N THR A 173 17.61 6.88 10.07
CA THR A 173 17.39 8.33 10.06
C THR A 173 17.37 8.88 8.63
N PRO A 174 16.71 10.03 8.36
CA PRO A 174 16.69 10.64 7.02
C PRO A 174 18.10 10.89 6.45
N LEU A 175 19.05 11.33 7.28
CA LEU A 175 20.43 11.57 6.85
C LEU A 175 21.16 10.27 6.49
N GLN A 176 20.96 9.21 7.28
CA GLN A 176 21.51 7.89 6.96
C GLN A 176 20.91 7.36 5.67
N TYR A 177 19.58 7.48 5.52
CA TYR A 177 18.87 7.06 4.31
C TYR A 177 19.43 7.76 3.06
N ARG A 178 19.58 9.09 3.07
CA ARG A 178 20.18 9.86 1.97
C ARG A 178 21.59 9.39 1.62
N ARG A 179 22.43 9.14 2.64
CA ARG A 179 23.81 8.65 2.40
C ARG A 179 23.85 7.26 1.76
N HIS A 180 22.91 6.40 2.11
CA HIS A 180 22.81 5.06 1.50
C HIS A 180 22.35 5.15 0.04
N SER A 181 21.29 5.90 -0.24
CA SER A 181 20.79 6.06 -1.61
C SER A 181 21.81 6.68 -2.59
N LEU A 182 22.65 7.61 -2.11
CA LEU A 182 23.72 8.19 -2.95
C LEU A 182 24.86 7.21 -3.26
N LYS A 183 25.10 6.19 -2.43
CA LYS A 183 26.11 5.15 -2.66
C LYS A 183 25.66 4.08 -3.64
N GLU A 184 24.36 3.86 -3.79
CA GLU A 184 23.77 2.88 -4.71
C GLU A 184 23.67 3.40 -6.15
N THR A 185 23.82 4.71 -6.33
CA THR A 185 23.74 5.38 -7.65
C THR A 185 25.13 5.57 -8.32
N GLN A 186 26.22 5.16 -7.66
CA GLN A 186 27.60 5.16 -8.18
C GLN A 186 28.08 3.75 -8.51
#